data_5c83ea6458bb8e801a53cbe38592a1de
#
_entry.id   5c83ea6458bb8e801a53cbe38592a1de
#
_cell.length_a   1.000
_cell.length_b   1.000
_cell.length_c   1.000
_cell.angle_alpha   90.00
_cell.angle_beta   90.00
_cell.angle_gamma   90.00
#
_symmetry.space_group_name_H-M   'P 1'
#
loop_
_entity.id
_entity.type
_entity.pdbx_description
1 polymer ?
#
loop_
_entity_poly.entity_id
_entity_poly.type
_entity_poly.pdbx_seq_one_letter_code
_entity_poly.pdbx_strand_id
1 'polypeptide(L)'
;DENSLSCTINLAFYFAREYYTLVRELPAGKGFADVCFIPRRLHQDKPAVVIELKWDKSASGALAQIKNKNYGDALKDYQGNLLLVGINYDKTTKKHECLIEKIQK
;
A
#
# COMPACT_ATOMS: atom_id res chain seq x y z
N ASP A 1 5.92 5.17 16.02
CA ASP A 1 4.47 5.03 16.16
C ASP A 1 3.81 5.12 14.78
N GLU A 2 2.49 5.08 14.77
CA GLU A 2 1.72 5.12 13.53
C GLU A 2 1.97 6.40 12.75
N ASN A 3 2.09 7.53 13.44
CA ASN A 3 2.41 8.81 12.79
C ASN A 3 3.80 8.77 12.18
N SER A 4 4.77 8.19 12.86
CA SER A 4 6.13 8.08 12.33
C SER A 4 6.16 7.22 11.06
N LEU A 5 5.41 6.12 11.06
CA LEU A 5 5.32 5.25 9.88
C LEU A 5 4.67 5.99 8.71
N SER A 6 3.58 6.72 8.97
CA SER A 6 2.93 7.53 7.94
C SER A 6 3.87 8.61 7.40
N CYS A 7 4.66 9.25 8.26
CA CYS A 7 5.64 10.24 7.84
C CYS A 7 6.69 9.62 6.93
N THR A 8 7.18 8.44 7.27
CA THR A 8 8.16 7.74 6.44
C THR A 8 7.61 7.45 5.06
N ILE A 9 6.36 6.99 4.98
CA ILE A 9 5.70 6.72 3.70
C ILE A 9 5.52 8.00 2.90
N ASN A 10 5.15 9.10 3.55
CA ASN A 10 5.01 10.39 2.87
C ASN A 10 6.32 10.89 2.30
N LEU A 11 7.43 10.71 3.04
CA LEU A 11 8.74 11.09 2.56
C LEU A 11 9.17 10.22 1.37
N ALA A 12 8.89 8.93 1.43
CA ALA A 12 9.15 8.02 0.31
C ALA A 12 8.37 8.46 -0.92
N PHE A 13 7.10 8.84 -0.75
CA PHE A 13 6.30 9.36 -1.86
C PHE A 13 6.87 10.67 -2.40
N TYR A 14 7.37 11.54 -1.53
CA TYR A 14 7.94 12.81 -1.99
C TYR A 14 9.01 12.58 -3.06
N PHE A 15 9.85 11.55 -2.88
CA PHE A 15 10.87 11.21 -3.86
C PHE A 15 10.33 10.45 -5.07
N ALA A 16 9.17 9.80 -4.93
CA ALA A 16 8.56 9.01 -6.00
C ALA A 16 7.48 9.77 -6.77
N ARG A 17 7.15 11.00 -6.37
CA ARG A 17 6.01 11.74 -6.91
C ARG A 17 6.07 12.01 -8.42
N GLU A 18 7.25 11.94 -8.99
CA GLU A 18 7.41 12.09 -10.43
C GLU A 18 6.76 10.93 -11.18
N TYR A 19 6.74 9.75 -10.56
CA TYR A 19 6.26 8.51 -11.18
C TYR A 19 4.89 8.09 -10.69
N TYR A 20 4.49 8.51 -9.50
CA TYR A 20 3.31 8.00 -8.81
C TYR A 20 2.38 9.11 -8.35
N THR A 21 1.08 8.77 -8.31
CA THR A 21 0.08 9.53 -7.57
C THR A 21 -0.19 8.79 -6.27
N LEU A 22 -0.11 9.50 -5.15
CA LEU A 22 -0.44 8.95 -3.84
C LEU A 22 -1.93 9.11 -3.59
N VAL A 23 -2.61 8.02 -3.24
CA VAL A 23 -4.00 8.05 -2.84
C VAL A 23 -4.10 7.46 -1.44
N ARG A 24 -4.64 8.23 -0.49
CA ARG A 24 -4.91 7.77 0.86
C ARG A 24 -6.34 7.30 0.94
N GLU A 25 -6.56 6.29 1.78
CA GLU A 25 -7.90 5.77 2.03
C GLU A 25 -8.63 5.43 0.73
N LEU A 26 -7.92 4.73 -0.18
CA LEU A 26 -8.49 4.30 -1.45
C LEU A 26 -9.67 3.37 -1.20
N PRO A 27 -10.87 3.68 -1.72
CA PRO A 27 -12.00 2.78 -1.56
C PRO A 27 -11.71 1.40 -2.17
N ALA A 28 -12.00 0.35 -1.42
CA ALA A 28 -11.71 -1.02 -1.83
C ALA A 28 -12.77 -1.95 -1.28
N GLY A 29 -13.81 -2.22 -2.08
CA GLY A 29 -14.87 -3.11 -1.66
C GLY A 29 -15.54 -2.67 -0.37
N LYS A 30 -15.28 -3.39 0.73
CA LYS A 30 -15.91 -3.13 2.03
C LYS A 30 -15.14 -2.16 2.92
N GLY A 31 -14.18 -1.44 2.39
CA GLY A 31 -13.37 -0.53 3.20
C GLY A 31 -12.42 0.28 2.35
N PHE A 32 -11.27 0.61 2.94
CA PHE A 32 -10.27 1.45 2.30
C PHE A 32 -8.89 0.81 2.44
N ALA A 33 -8.06 0.97 1.42
CA ALA A 33 -6.63 0.75 1.57
C ALA A 33 -6.04 1.99 2.24
N ASP A 34 -5.09 1.80 3.15
CA ASP A 34 -4.53 2.93 3.89
C ASP A 34 -3.76 3.88 2.97
N VAL A 35 -2.92 3.32 2.10
CA VAL A 35 -2.12 4.11 1.15
C VAL A 35 -1.97 3.33 -0.14
N CYS A 36 -2.09 4.04 -1.26
CA CYS A 36 -1.89 3.44 -2.57
C CYS A 36 -1.03 4.35 -3.44
N PHE A 37 0.01 3.78 -4.04
CA PHE A 37 0.84 4.48 -5.03
C PHE A 37 0.43 3.99 -6.41
N ILE A 38 -0.14 4.89 -7.21
CA ILE A 38 -0.63 4.56 -8.55
C ILE A 38 0.31 5.20 -9.58
N PRO A 39 0.91 4.42 -10.49
CA PRO A 39 1.82 4.98 -11.49
C PRO A 39 1.10 6.02 -12.35
N ARG A 40 1.80 7.12 -12.60
CA ARG A 40 1.28 8.14 -13.51
C ARG A 40 1.22 7.59 -14.93
N ARG A 41 0.44 8.24 -15.76
CA ARG A 41 0.16 7.81 -17.13
C ARG A 41 1.40 7.44 -17.94
N LEU A 42 2.47 8.21 -17.81
CA LEU A 42 3.70 7.98 -18.57
C LEU A 42 4.65 6.98 -17.89
N HIS A 43 4.23 6.38 -16.78
CA HIS A 43 5.08 5.50 -15.99
C HIS A 43 4.37 4.18 -15.65
N GLN A 44 3.61 3.67 -16.60
CA GLN A 44 2.83 2.43 -16.42
C GLN A 44 3.70 1.17 -16.45
N ASP A 45 4.99 1.31 -16.71
CA ASP A 45 5.98 0.26 -16.56
C ASP A 45 6.26 -0.06 -15.09
N LYS A 46 5.90 0.84 -14.17
CA LYS A 46 6.10 0.66 -12.74
C LYS A 46 4.89 -0.03 -12.09
N PRO A 47 5.09 -0.81 -11.03
CA PRO A 47 3.96 -1.44 -10.35
C PRO A 47 3.13 -0.42 -9.57
N ALA A 48 1.84 -0.68 -9.44
CA ALA A 48 1.04 -0.02 -8.41
C ALA A 48 1.35 -0.68 -7.07
N VAL A 49 1.28 0.09 -5.99
CA VAL A 49 1.60 -0.40 -4.65
C VAL A 49 0.44 -0.10 -3.72
N VAL A 50 -0.11 -1.13 -3.10
CA VAL A 50 -1.20 -1.00 -2.12
C VAL A 50 -0.64 -1.37 -0.76
N ILE A 51 -0.76 -0.47 0.20
CA ILE A 51 -0.19 -0.65 1.54
C ILE A 51 -1.28 -0.67 2.58
N GLU A 52 -1.24 -1.66 3.46
CA GLU A 52 -2.07 -1.75 4.66
C GLU A 52 -1.16 -1.65 5.88
N LEU A 53 -1.50 -0.72 6.76
CA LEU A 53 -0.74 -0.47 7.98
C LEU A 53 -1.48 -1.08 9.17
N LYS A 54 -0.78 -1.81 9.99
CA LYS A 54 -1.30 -2.39 11.23
C LYS A 54 -0.44 -2.00 12.41
N TRP A 55 -1.04 -2.05 13.58
CA TRP A 55 -0.43 -1.65 14.84
C TRP A 55 -0.68 -2.75 15.86
N ASP A 56 0.38 -3.34 16.39
CA ASP A 56 0.29 -4.44 17.35
C ASP A 56 -0.60 -5.59 16.86
N LYS A 57 -0.53 -5.90 15.57
CA LYS A 57 -1.20 -7.03 14.93
C LYS A 57 -0.15 -7.89 14.24
N SER A 58 -0.26 -8.04 12.92
CA SER A 58 0.75 -8.78 12.15
C SER A 58 0.80 -8.26 10.72
N ALA A 59 1.97 -8.38 10.11
CA ALA A 59 2.12 -8.05 8.69
C ALA A 59 1.35 -9.04 7.81
N SER A 60 1.30 -10.32 8.20
CA SER A 60 0.51 -11.33 7.48
C SER A 60 -0.98 -11.01 7.53
N GLY A 61 -1.48 -10.55 8.67
CA GLY A 61 -2.87 -10.11 8.80
C GLY A 61 -3.18 -8.89 7.94
N ALA A 62 -2.25 -7.94 7.89
CA ALA A 62 -2.38 -6.77 7.02
C ALA A 62 -2.46 -7.20 5.55
N LEU A 63 -1.57 -8.09 5.12
CA LEU A 63 -1.55 -8.58 3.75
C LEU A 63 -2.84 -9.34 3.42
N ALA A 64 -3.31 -10.19 4.32
CA ALA A 64 -4.57 -10.92 4.13
C ALA A 64 -5.75 -9.95 3.98
N GLN A 65 -5.76 -8.87 4.73
CA GLN A 65 -6.82 -7.86 4.66
C GLN A 65 -6.81 -7.18 3.29
N ILE A 66 -5.64 -6.83 2.75
CA ILE A 66 -5.54 -6.27 1.40
C ILE A 66 -6.14 -7.24 0.38
N LYS A 67 -5.77 -8.51 0.47
CA LYS A 67 -6.20 -9.53 -0.50
C LYS A 67 -7.71 -9.76 -0.49
N ASN A 68 -8.37 -9.49 0.63
CA ASN A 68 -9.81 -9.63 0.75
C ASN A 68 -10.59 -8.39 0.26
N LYS A 69 -9.89 -7.30 -0.02
CA LYS A 69 -10.52 -6.08 -0.52
C LYS A 69 -10.55 -6.10 -2.05
N ASN A 70 -11.58 -5.48 -2.60
CA ASN A 70 -11.72 -5.37 -4.06
C ASN A 70 -11.23 -4.00 -4.52
N TYR A 71 -10.14 -3.98 -5.28
CA TYR A 71 -9.57 -2.76 -5.84
C TYR A 71 -9.97 -2.54 -7.30
N GLY A 72 -10.87 -3.38 -7.84
CA GLY A 72 -11.19 -3.37 -9.26
C GLY A 72 -11.59 -2.00 -9.79
N ASP A 73 -12.52 -1.32 -9.10
CA ASP A 73 -12.99 -0.01 -9.55
C ASP A 73 -11.93 1.07 -9.41
N ALA A 74 -11.17 1.04 -8.31
CA ALA A 74 -10.16 2.05 -8.01
C ALA A 74 -8.96 1.96 -8.96
N LEU A 75 -8.62 0.75 -9.40
CA LEU A 75 -7.47 0.50 -10.25
C LEU A 75 -7.85 0.03 -11.65
N LYS A 76 -9.11 0.24 -12.06
CA LYS A 76 -9.64 -0.27 -13.33
C LYS A 76 -8.85 0.21 -14.55
N ASP A 77 -8.29 1.41 -14.50
CA ASP A 77 -7.55 1.99 -15.61
C ASP A 77 -6.07 1.61 -15.58
N TYR A 78 -5.65 0.82 -14.57
CA TYR A 78 -4.28 0.37 -14.42
C TYR A 78 -4.14 -1.08 -14.85
N GLN A 79 -3.25 -1.34 -15.79
CA GLN A 79 -3.06 -2.68 -16.38
C GLN A 79 -1.75 -3.36 -15.96
N GLY A 80 -0.93 -2.71 -15.15
CA GLY A 80 0.39 -3.22 -14.79
C GLY A 80 0.38 -4.19 -13.61
N ASN A 81 1.58 -4.48 -13.13
CA ASN A 81 1.77 -5.30 -11.94
C ASN A 81 1.32 -4.58 -10.68
N LEU A 82 0.97 -5.37 -9.68
CA LEU A 82 0.49 -4.86 -8.41
C LEU A 82 1.32 -5.44 -7.27
N LEU A 83 1.81 -4.59 -6.39
CA LEU A 83 2.47 -5.01 -5.15
C LEU A 83 1.53 -4.77 -3.99
N LEU A 84 1.25 -5.83 -3.23
CA LEU A 84 0.49 -5.74 -1.99
C LEU A 84 1.48 -5.74 -0.84
N VAL A 85 1.41 -4.74 0.03
CA VAL A 85 2.37 -4.54 1.11
C VAL A 85 1.63 -4.47 2.43
N GLY A 86 1.87 -5.46 3.30
CA GLY A 86 1.36 -5.44 4.67
C GLY A 86 2.48 -5.01 5.60
N ILE A 87 2.25 -4.00 6.41
CA ILE A 87 3.22 -3.50 7.38
C ILE A 87 2.58 -3.50 8.76
N ASN A 88 3.30 -4.05 9.73
CA ASN A 88 2.89 -4.01 11.12
C ASN A 88 3.99 -3.39 11.98
N TYR A 89 3.59 -2.52 12.91
CA TYR A 89 4.47 -1.98 13.92
C TYR A 89 4.09 -2.58 15.27
N ASP A 90 5.09 -3.17 15.96
CA ASP A 90 4.93 -3.72 17.31
C ASP A 90 5.52 -2.71 18.29
N LYS A 91 4.67 -2.12 19.12
CA LYS A 91 5.13 -1.08 20.04
C LYS A 91 5.91 -1.66 21.23
N THR A 92 5.77 -2.94 21.53
CA THR A 92 6.53 -3.58 22.59
C THR A 92 7.98 -3.79 22.19
N THR A 93 8.21 -4.37 21.01
CA THR A 93 9.55 -4.58 20.47
C THR A 93 10.08 -3.38 19.71
N LYS A 94 9.19 -2.46 19.33
CA LYS A 94 9.47 -1.28 18.50
C LYS A 94 10.03 -1.65 17.13
N LYS A 95 9.60 -2.78 16.61
CA LYS A 95 10.03 -3.28 15.30
C LYS A 95 8.90 -3.20 14.29
N HIS A 96 9.27 -2.94 13.04
CA HIS A 96 8.38 -3.05 11.89
C HIS A 96 8.59 -4.41 11.24
N GLU A 97 7.49 -4.98 10.77
CA GLU A 97 7.50 -6.17 9.94
C GLU A 97 6.80 -5.83 8.64
N CYS A 98 7.36 -6.25 7.51
CA CYS A 98 6.83 -5.94 6.20
C CYS A 98 6.77 -7.22 5.36
N LEU A 99 5.63 -7.51 4.78
CA LEU A 99 5.45 -8.59 3.82
C LEU A 99 4.95 -8.02 2.51
N ILE A 100 5.52 -8.49 1.42
CA ILE A 100 5.20 -8.02 0.07
C ILE A 100 4.78 -9.21 -0.78
N GLU A 101 3.68 -9.08 -1.50
CA GLU A 101 3.25 -10.06 -2.49
C GLU A 101 3.06 -9.36 -3.83
N LYS A 102 3.65 -9.90 -4.87
CA LYS A 102 3.50 -9.39 -6.23
C LYS A 102 2.38 -10.13 -6.93
N ILE A 103 1.46 -9.38 -7.51
CA ILE A 103 0.39 -9.93 -8.34
C ILE A 103 0.58 -9.42 -9.75
N GLN A 104 0.65 -10.34 -10.71
CA GLN A 104 0.71 -9.98 -12.12
C GLN A 104 -0.70 -9.92 -12.68
N LYS A 105 -0.97 -8.82 -13.35
CA LYS A 105 -2.27 -8.63 -14.00
C LYS A 105 -2.17 -8.94 -15.47
#